data_5e066c14b8774de08b449599421128b6
#
_entry.id   5e066c14b8774de08b449599421128b6
#
_cell.length_a   1.000
_cell.length_b   1.000
_cell.length_c   1.000
_cell.angle_alpha   90.00
_cell.angle_beta   90.00
_cell.angle_gamma   90.00
#
_symmetry.space_group_name_H-M   'P 1'
#
loop_
_entity.id
_entity.type
_entity.pdbx_description
1 polymer ?
#
loop_
_entity_poly.entity_id
_entity_poly.type
_entity_poly.pdbx_seq_one_letter_code
_entity_poly.pdbx_strand_id
1 'polypeptide(L)' 'MANSTSTPLPNHAYRDAQGQTVGVTAVAHNRVTFYREGYQFPCVQPIERFMKEYTEVKQ' A
#
# COMPACT_ATOMS: atom_id res chain seq x y z
N MET A 1 8.11 -1.67 19.80
CA MET A 1 8.18 -1.46 19.16
C MET A 1 8.04 -1.41 18.17
N ALA A 2 8.00 -1.50 18.00
CA ALA A 2 7.99 -1.34 17.12
C ALA A 2 7.71 -1.41 16.26
N ASN A 3 7.68 -1.50 15.97
CA ASN A 3 7.58 -1.37 15.07
C ASN A 3 7.35 -1.39 14.18
N SER A 4 7.38 -1.39 14.10
CA SER A 4 7.22 -1.20 13.32
C SER A 4 7.16 -1.33 12.25
N THR A 5 7.14 -1.83 11.83
CA THR A 5 7.12 -1.88 10.88
C THR A 5 6.68 -1.72 9.94
N SER A 6 6.66 -1.53 9.40
CA SER A 6 6.06 -0.79 8.56
C SER A 6 6.30 -0.85 7.13
N THR A 7 6.78 -1.89 6.59
CA THR A 7 6.92 -2.10 5.17
C THR A 7 5.63 -2.73 4.66
N PRO A 8 5.01 -2.16 3.63
CA PRO A 8 3.82 -2.80 3.06
C PRO A 8 4.15 -4.17 2.51
N LEU A 9 3.20 -5.07 2.58
CA LEU A 9 3.40 -6.46 2.18
C LEU A 9 2.82 -6.68 0.79
N PRO A 10 3.57 -7.35 -0.11
CA PRO A 10 3.01 -7.69 -1.42
C PRO A 10 1.81 -8.60 -1.27
N ASN A 11 0.87 -8.48 -2.19
CA ASN A 11 -0.33 -9.31 -2.22
C ASN A 11 -1.28 -9.05 -1.07
N HIS A 12 -1.13 -7.91 -0.41
CA HIS A 12 -2.04 -7.51 0.65
C HIS A 12 -2.83 -6.30 0.19
N ALA A 13 -4.03 -6.15 0.74
CA ALA A 13 -4.89 -5.03 0.40
C ALA A 13 -4.73 -3.92 1.43
N TYR A 14 -4.80 -2.70 0.96
CA TYR A 14 -4.73 -1.52 1.80
C TYR A 14 -5.88 -0.60 1.45
N ARG A 15 -6.21 0.30 2.37
CA ARG A 15 -7.33 1.21 2.17
C ARG A 15 -6.90 2.62 2.54
N ASP A 16 -7.31 3.59 1.73
CA ASP A 16 -6.99 4.98 2.03
C ASP A 16 -8.03 5.58 2.97
N ALA A 17 -7.86 6.87 3.29
CA ALA A 17 -8.74 7.55 4.23
C ALA A 17 -10.16 7.68 3.70
N GLN A 18 -10.36 7.54 2.41
CA GLN A 18 -11.67 7.65 1.80
C GLN A 18 -12.35 6.30 1.63
N GLY A 19 -11.70 5.24 2.05
CA GLY A 19 -12.26 3.90 1.94
C GLY A 19 -11.96 3.19 0.64
N GLN A 20 -11.13 3.78 -0.21
CA GLN A 20 -10.76 3.14 -1.47
C GLN A 20 -9.73 2.05 -1.21
N THR A 21 -9.96 0.89 -1.80
CA THR A 21 -9.06 -0.25 -1.60
C THR A 21 -8.05 -0.31 -2.73
N VAL A 22 -6.81 -0.62 -2.38
CA VAL A 22 -5.74 -0.84 -3.36
C VAL A 22 -5.09 -2.17 -3.05
N GLY A 23 -4.49 -2.78 -4.07
CA GLY A 23 -3.75 -4.03 -3.90
C GLY A 23 -2.28 -3.79 -4.16
N VAL A 24 -1.45 -4.09 -3.17
CA VAL A 24 0.00 -3.96 -3.32
C VAL A 24 0.52 -5.18 -4.07
N THR A 25 1.25 -4.95 -5.14
CA THR A 25 1.79 -6.05 -5.93
C THR A 25 3.29 -6.21 -5.77
N ALA A 26 4.00 -5.15 -5.43
CA ALA A 26 5.44 -5.23 -5.26
C ALA A 26 5.93 -4.14 -4.35
N VAL A 27 7.00 -4.44 -3.63
CA VAL A 27 7.67 -3.46 -2.77
C VAL A 27 9.17 -3.62 -3.03
N ALA A 28 9.79 -2.58 -3.52
CA ALA A 28 11.21 -2.62 -3.83
C ALA A 28 11.78 -1.21 -3.89
N HIS A 29 13.05 -1.09 -3.58
CA HIS A 29 13.77 0.19 -3.70
C HIS A 29 13.05 1.32 -2.98
N ASN A 30 12.51 1.00 -1.81
CA ASN A 30 11.85 1.99 -0.97
C ASN A 30 10.57 2.54 -1.60
N ARG A 31 9.98 1.80 -2.53
CA ARG A 31 8.75 2.21 -3.22
C ARG A 31 7.76 1.08 -3.22
N VAL A 32 6.49 1.46 -3.25
CA VAL A 32 5.38 0.53 -3.27
C VAL A 32 4.68 0.64 -4.61
N THR A 33 4.49 -0.49 -5.26
CA THR A 33 3.69 -0.57 -6.48
C THR A 33 2.33 -1.16 -6.13
N PHE A 34 1.29 -0.48 -6.50
CA PHE A 34 -0.05 -0.93 -6.16
C PHE A 34 -1.03 -0.55 -7.25
N TYR A 35 -2.15 -1.26 -7.26
CA TYR A 35 -3.23 -1.00 -8.20
C TYR A 35 -4.44 -0.51 -7.44
N ARG A 36 -5.07 0.52 -7.96
CA ARG A 36 -6.31 1.03 -7.41
C ARG A 36 -7.46 0.29 -8.08
N GLU A 37 -8.50 0.05 -7.30
CA GLU A 37 -9.67 -0.64 -7.81
C GLU A 37 -10.26 0.12 -8.99
N GLY A 38 -10.50 -0.59 -10.10
CA GLY A 38 -11.02 0.02 -11.29
C GLY A 38 -10.00 0.62 -12.23
N TYR A 39 -8.71 0.57 -11.85
CA TYR A 39 -7.63 1.11 -12.68
C TYR A 39 -6.75 -0.01 -13.18
N GLN A 40 -6.36 0.06 -14.45
CA GLN A 40 -5.51 -0.98 -15.03
C GLN A 40 -4.03 -0.67 -14.91
N PHE A 41 -3.66 0.54 -14.57
CA PHE A 41 -2.25 0.93 -14.52
C PHE A 41 -1.79 1.01 -13.08
N PRO A 42 -0.56 0.55 -12.81
CA PRO A 42 -0.05 0.59 -11.44
C PRO A 42 0.30 2.00 -11.02
N CYS A 43 0.24 2.21 -9.72
CA CYS A 43 0.71 3.43 -9.09
C CYS A 43 1.94 3.11 -8.28
N VAL A 44 2.84 4.08 -8.16
CA VAL A 44 4.06 3.90 -7.38
C VAL A 44 4.21 5.07 -6.44
N GLN A 45 4.49 4.77 -5.17
CA GLN A 45 4.73 5.80 -4.17
C GLN A 45 5.88 5.39 -3.27
N PRO A 46 6.58 6.37 -2.67
CA PRO A 46 7.54 6.04 -1.62
C PRO A 46 6.84 5.33 -0.46
N ILE A 47 7.56 4.42 0.18
CA ILE A 47 6.98 3.65 1.28
C ILE A 47 6.45 4.57 2.38
N GLU A 48 7.23 5.58 2.75
CA GLU A 48 6.82 6.49 3.82
C GLU A 48 5.49 7.13 3.54
N ARG A 49 5.32 7.60 2.32
CA ARG A 49 4.08 8.27 1.95
C ARG A 49 2.92 7.28 1.91
N PHE A 50 3.17 6.10 1.37
CA PHE A 50 2.13 5.08 1.30
C PHE A 50 1.63 4.73 2.70
N MET A 51 2.54 4.56 3.64
CA MET A 51 2.14 4.16 4.99
C MET A 51 1.40 5.27 5.73
N LYS A 52 1.57 6.51 5.33
CA LYS A 52 0.81 7.60 5.92
C LYS A 52 -0.61 7.68 5.37
N GLU A 53 -0.78 7.31 4.11
CA GLU A 53 -2.06 7.49 3.44
C GLU A 53 -2.92 6.24 3.44
N TYR A 54 -2.31 5.07 3.63
CA TYR A 54 -3.02 3.82 3.50
C TYR A 54 -2.86 2.98 4.76
N THR A 55 -3.90 2.21 5.05
CA THR A 55 -3.92 1.32 6.20
C THR A 55 -4.20 -0.08 5.71
N GLU A 56 -3.50 -1.05 6.27
CA GLU A 56 -3.70 -2.45 5.88
C GLU A 56 -5.11 -2.89 6.24
N VAL A 57 -5.76 -3.57 5.29
CA VAL A 57 -7.09 -4.13 5.52
C VAL A 57 -6.89 -5.46 6.21
N LYS A 58 -7.41 -5.58 7.42
CA LYS A 58 -7.32 -6.82 8.18
C LYS A 58 -8.63 -7.56 8.12
N GLN A 59 -8.54 -8.86 8.09
CA GLN A 59 -9.72 -9.70 8.00
C GLN A 59 -9.96 -10.49 9.24
#